data_beed59a647924f06516112266b6d9a3b
#
_entry.id   beed59a647924f06516112266b6d9a3b
#
_cell.length_a   1.000
_cell.length_b   1.000
_cell.length_c   1.000
_cell.angle_alpha   90.00
_cell.angle_beta   90.00
_cell.angle_gamma   90.00
#
_symmetry.space_group_name_H-M   'P 1'
#
loop_
_entity.id
_entity.type
_entity.pdbx_description
1 polymer ?
#
loop_
_entity_poly.entity_id
_entity_poly.type
_entity_poly.pdbx_seq_one_letter_code
_entity_poly.pdbx_strand_id
1 'polypeptide(L)'
;MIPWQPVEDAQAGIYEKILSRDPETGSYARLLKFNPGLRMKETLVHDFWEEVYILEGSLIDHAKGETFTKGMYACRPPGMIHGPYDIPFGCVTLETRCYVRGEK
;
A
#
# COMPACT_ATOMS: atom_id res chain seq x y z
N MET A 1 2.15 10.39 -19.67
CA MET A 1 2.41 9.21 -18.82
C MET A 1 2.97 9.65 -17.49
N ILE A 2 2.50 9.05 -16.41
CA ILE A 2 2.96 9.41 -15.05
C ILE A 2 4.23 8.63 -14.75
N PRO A 3 5.33 9.29 -14.39
CA PRO A 3 6.56 8.56 -14.03
C PRO A 3 6.48 7.96 -12.64
N TRP A 4 7.26 6.92 -12.39
CA TRP A 4 7.45 6.38 -11.05
C TRP A 4 8.30 7.35 -10.25
N GLN A 5 7.88 7.64 -9.01
CA GLN A 5 8.63 8.50 -8.11
C GLN A 5 8.81 7.80 -6.76
N PRO A 6 9.95 8.01 -6.10
CA PRO A 6 10.14 7.44 -4.76
C PRO A 6 9.06 7.97 -3.82
N VAL A 7 8.57 7.09 -2.94
CA VAL A 7 7.61 7.51 -1.91
C VAL A 7 8.38 8.22 -0.81
N GLU A 8 7.94 9.43 -0.46
CA GLU A 8 8.57 10.20 0.61
C GLU A 8 8.38 9.51 1.94
N ASP A 9 9.39 9.61 2.80
CA ASP A 9 9.40 9.05 4.14
C ASP A 9 9.19 7.54 4.18
N ALA A 10 9.37 6.86 3.05
CA ALA A 10 9.30 5.42 2.98
C ALA A 10 10.69 4.83 2.83
N GLN A 11 10.78 3.53 3.09
CA GLN A 11 12.00 2.77 2.89
C GLN A 11 12.42 2.85 1.41
N ALA A 12 13.71 2.86 1.13
CA ALA A 12 14.21 2.86 -0.24
C ALA A 12 13.70 1.63 -1.00
N GLY A 13 13.43 1.80 -2.29
CA GLY A 13 12.93 0.70 -3.12
C GLY A 13 11.42 0.69 -3.29
N ILE A 14 10.73 1.70 -2.78
CA ILE A 14 9.28 1.84 -2.93
C ILE A 14 8.99 3.08 -3.76
N TYR A 15 8.20 2.89 -4.82
CA TYR A 15 7.88 3.95 -5.78
C TYR A 15 6.38 4.06 -5.97
N GLU A 16 5.92 5.24 -6.38
CA GLU A 16 4.50 5.48 -6.56
C GLU A 16 4.18 6.26 -7.84
N LYS A 17 2.95 6.11 -8.30
CA LYS A 17 2.33 6.98 -9.30
C LYS A 17 0.98 7.38 -8.73
N ILE A 18 0.82 8.67 -8.41
CA ILE A 18 -0.47 9.17 -7.92
C ILE A 18 -1.43 9.28 -9.09
N LEU A 19 -2.55 8.58 -9.02
CA LEU A 19 -3.54 8.56 -10.08
C LEU A 19 -4.62 9.63 -9.88
N SER A 20 -5.05 9.81 -8.64
CA SER A 20 -6.07 10.80 -8.31
C SER A 20 -5.92 11.20 -6.86
N ARG A 21 -6.37 12.40 -6.54
CA ARG A 21 -6.35 12.90 -5.16
C ARG A 21 -7.51 13.85 -4.96
N ASP A 22 -8.20 13.68 -3.83
CA ASP A 22 -9.24 14.61 -3.40
C ASP A 22 -8.58 15.69 -2.54
N PRO A 23 -8.52 16.95 -2.99
CA PRO A 23 -7.84 17.99 -2.22
C PRO A 23 -8.55 18.35 -0.92
N GLU A 24 -9.83 18.03 -0.78
CA GLU A 24 -10.56 18.34 0.44
C GLU A 24 -10.31 17.36 1.56
N THR A 25 -10.25 16.06 1.23
CA THR A 25 -10.09 15.02 2.25
C THR A 25 -8.67 14.49 2.32
N GLY A 26 -7.89 14.64 1.24
CA GLY A 26 -6.60 14.01 1.12
C GLY A 26 -6.66 12.57 0.65
N SER A 27 -7.87 12.06 0.39
CA SER A 27 -8.04 10.71 -0.14
C SER A 27 -7.40 10.60 -1.52
N TYR A 28 -6.84 9.43 -1.84
CA TYR A 28 -6.17 9.27 -3.12
C TYR A 28 -6.13 7.81 -3.57
N ALA A 29 -5.84 7.64 -4.85
CA ALA A 29 -5.54 6.35 -5.44
C ALA A 29 -4.17 6.43 -6.07
N ARG A 30 -3.37 5.37 -5.93
CA ARG A 30 -2.02 5.34 -6.51
C ARG A 30 -1.63 3.92 -6.89
N LEU A 31 -0.64 3.84 -7.78
CA LEU A 31 0.08 2.60 -8.00
C LEU A 31 1.34 2.63 -7.13
N LEU A 32 1.65 1.50 -6.51
CA LEU A 32 2.88 1.32 -5.74
C LEU A 32 3.71 0.23 -6.39
N LYS A 33 5.01 0.44 -6.42
CA LYS A 33 5.94 -0.58 -6.89
C LYS A 33 6.98 -0.81 -5.81
N PHE A 34 7.14 -2.08 -5.45
CA PHE A 34 8.13 -2.52 -4.46
C PHE A 34 9.20 -3.33 -5.17
N ASN A 35 10.46 -2.96 -4.97
CA ASN A 35 11.57 -3.69 -5.57
C ASN A 35 11.70 -5.09 -4.97
N PRO A 36 12.22 -6.06 -5.73
CA PRO A 36 12.45 -7.41 -5.19
C PRO A 36 13.42 -7.37 -4.00
N GLY A 37 13.18 -8.25 -3.04
CA GLY A 37 14.05 -8.39 -1.87
C GLY A 37 13.77 -7.43 -0.74
N LEU A 38 12.74 -6.59 -0.86
CA LEU A 38 12.39 -5.64 0.19
C LEU A 38 11.87 -6.37 1.43
N ARG A 39 12.32 -5.91 2.59
CA ARG A 39 11.81 -6.36 3.88
C ARG A 39 11.40 -5.14 4.67
N MET A 40 10.12 -5.05 4.98
CA MET A 40 9.57 -3.97 5.77
C MET A 40 9.42 -4.49 7.19
N LYS A 41 10.13 -3.87 8.13
CA LYS A 41 10.27 -4.43 9.48
C LYS A 41 9.21 -3.96 10.45
N GLU A 42 8.45 -2.95 10.08
CA GLU A 42 7.52 -2.32 11.01
C GLU A 42 6.10 -2.79 10.78
N THR A 43 5.40 -2.98 11.88
CA THR A 43 3.96 -3.18 11.88
C THR A 43 3.30 -1.84 11.60
N LEU A 44 2.26 -1.85 10.77
CA LEU A 44 1.56 -0.64 10.39
C LEU A 44 0.16 -0.62 10.98
N VAL A 45 -0.26 0.55 11.42
CA VAL A 45 -1.64 0.82 11.81
C VAL A 45 -1.95 2.26 11.40
N HIS A 46 -3.14 2.49 10.84
CA HIS A 46 -3.50 3.82 10.40
C HIS A 46 -4.97 4.09 10.62
N ASP A 47 -5.36 5.34 10.45
CA ASP A 47 -6.71 5.82 10.76
C ASP A 47 -7.56 6.08 9.52
N PHE A 48 -7.18 5.52 8.40
CA PHE A 48 -7.93 5.63 7.15
C PHE A 48 -8.30 4.26 6.62
N TRP A 49 -9.26 4.22 5.70
CA TRP A 49 -9.60 3.01 4.96
C TRP A 49 -8.61 2.83 3.83
N GLU A 50 -8.03 1.63 3.73
CA GLU A 50 -7.09 1.32 2.68
C GLU A 50 -7.55 0.09 1.92
N GLU A 51 -7.51 0.19 0.59
CA GLU A 51 -7.76 -0.96 -0.27
C GLU A 51 -6.51 -1.21 -1.08
N VAL A 52 -6.14 -2.48 -1.23
CA VAL A 52 -4.96 -2.88 -1.98
C VAL A 52 -5.33 -4.00 -2.92
N TYR A 53 -5.03 -3.84 -4.20
CA TYR A 53 -5.21 -4.87 -5.21
C TYR A 53 -3.87 -5.20 -5.82
N ILE A 54 -3.50 -6.48 -5.83
CA ILE A 54 -2.19 -6.91 -6.33
C ILE A 54 -2.26 -7.05 -7.84
N LEU A 55 -1.50 -6.21 -8.54
CA LEU A 55 -1.44 -6.23 -10.01
C LEU A 55 -0.36 -7.17 -10.52
N GLU A 56 0.78 -7.23 -9.82
CA GLU A 56 1.92 -8.05 -10.20
C GLU A 56 2.70 -8.47 -8.97
N GLY A 57 3.30 -9.66 -9.02
CA GLY A 57 4.18 -10.10 -7.96
C GLY A 57 3.45 -10.56 -6.72
N SER A 58 4.08 -10.41 -5.58
CA SER A 58 3.52 -10.90 -4.32
C SER A 58 4.08 -10.12 -3.14
N LEU A 59 3.33 -10.15 -2.03
CA LEU A 59 3.82 -9.68 -0.74
C LEU A 59 3.34 -10.62 0.36
N ILE A 60 4.15 -10.76 1.39
CA ILE A 60 3.88 -11.62 2.53
C ILE A 60 3.58 -10.73 3.72
N ASP A 61 2.39 -10.89 4.31
CA ASP A 61 1.98 -10.16 5.52
C ASP A 61 2.19 -11.07 6.71
N HIS A 62 3.19 -10.78 7.52
CA HIS A 62 3.54 -11.64 8.65
C HIS A 62 2.55 -11.57 9.80
N ALA A 63 1.87 -10.45 9.98
CA ALA A 63 0.86 -10.35 11.03
C ALA A 63 -0.30 -11.31 10.77
N LYS A 64 -0.65 -11.51 9.51
CA LYS A 64 -1.75 -12.39 9.12
C LYS A 64 -1.30 -13.79 8.72
N GLY A 65 -0.01 -13.97 8.49
CA GLY A 65 0.52 -15.22 7.97
C GLY A 65 0.02 -15.51 6.56
N GLU A 66 -0.22 -14.48 5.77
CA GLU A 66 -0.78 -14.61 4.42
C GLU A 66 0.15 -14.08 3.36
N THR A 67 0.12 -14.72 2.19
CA THR A 67 0.82 -14.25 1.00
C THR A 67 -0.23 -13.76 0.01
N PHE A 68 -0.10 -12.50 -0.39
CA PHE A 68 -0.99 -11.92 -1.39
C PHE A 68 -0.31 -11.93 -2.74
N THR A 69 -0.99 -12.46 -3.75
CA THR A 69 -0.44 -12.60 -5.09
C THR A 69 -1.36 -11.91 -6.10
N LYS A 70 -0.91 -11.88 -7.35
CA LYS A 70 -1.63 -11.22 -8.44
C LYS A 70 -3.12 -11.57 -8.44
N GLY A 71 -3.97 -10.54 -8.48
CA GLY A 71 -5.42 -10.69 -8.49
C GLY A 71 -6.06 -10.72 -7.13
N MET A 72 -5.27 -10.75 -6.06
CA MET A 72 -5.82 -10.75 -4.70
C MET A 72 -6.05 -9.33 -4.20
N TYR A 73 -7.01 -9.20 -3.31
CA TYR A 73 -7.49 -7.92 -2.80
C TYR A 73 -7.49 -7.96 -1.28
N ALA A 74 -7.13 -6.85 -0.67
CA ALA A 74 -7.18 -6.69 0.78
C ALA A 74 -7.81 -5.35 1.12
N CYS A 75 -8.66 -5.34 2.14
CA CYS A 75 -9.25 -4.13 2.68
C CYS A 75 -8.79 -3.98 4.12
N ARG A 76 -8.26 -2.81 4.46
CA ARG A 76 -7.73 -2.53 5.79
C ARG A 76 -8.44 -1.35 6.39
N PRO A 77 -9.46 -1.60 7.24
CA PRO A 77 -10.17 -0.50 7.91
C PRO A 77 -9.28 0.19 8.94
N PRO A 78 -9.70 1.39 9.39
CA PRO A 78 -8.94 2.10 10.44
C PRO A 78 -8.72 1.23 11.66
N GLY A 79 -7.51 1.32 12.21
CA GLY A 79 -7.15 0.57 13.41
C GLY A 79 -6.70 -0.86 13.18
N MET A 80 -6.80 -1.35 11.96
CA MET A 80 -6.35 -2.71 11.66
C MET A 80 -4.83 -2.76 11.61
N ILE A 81 -4.25 -3.72 12.32
CA ILE A 81 -2.81 -3.94 12.33
C ILE A 81 -2.44 -4.79 11.12
N HIS A 82 -1.42 -4.37 10.38
CA HIS A 82 -0.91 -5.16 9.26
C HIS A 82 0.59 -4.99 9.11
N GLY A 83 1.22 -5.95 8.40
CA GLY A 83 2.68 -6.01 8.33
C GLY A 83 3.26 -6.64 9.59
N PRO A 84 4.58 -6.76 9.69
CA PRO A 84 5.53 -6.36 8.64
C PRO A 84 5.41 -7.20 7.38
N TYR A 85 6.00 -6.69 6.30
CA TYR A 85 5.89 -7.32 4.99
C TYR A 85 7.24 -7.75 4.45
N ASP A 86 7.26 -8.87 3.75
CA ASP A 86 8.39 -9.27 2.90
C ASP A 86 7.94 -9.29 1.46
N ILE A 87 8.80 -8.82 0.56
CA ILE A 87 8.48 -8.75 -0.86
C ILE A 87 9.67 -9.35 -1.62
N PRO A 88 9.77 -10.69 -1.62
CA PRO A 88 10.98 -11.33 -2.17
C PRO A 88 11.13 -11.18 -3.69
N PHE A 89 10.03 -11.09 -4.41
CA PHE A 89 10.07 -11.08 -5.88
C PHE A 89 9.57 -9.78 -6.50
N GLY A 90 9.36 -8.76 -5.69
CA GLY A 90 8.78 -7.51 -6.16
C GLY A 90 7.26 -7.58 -6.17
N CYS A 91 6.64 -6.39 -6.25
CA CYS A 91 5.18 -6.31 -6.22
C CYS A 91 4.74 -4.98 -6.81
N VAL A 92 3.65 -5.00 -7.56
CA VAL A 92 2.98 -3.78 -8.01
C VAL A 92 1.54 -3.86 -7.54
N THR A 93 1.08 -2.81 -6.85
CA THR A 93 -0.27 -2.77 -6.31
C THR A 93 -1.01 -1.51 -6.78
N LEU A 94 -2.33 -1.62 -6.81
CA LEU A 94 -3.21 -0.44 -6.83
C LEU A 94 -3.66 -0.24 -5.39
N GLU A 95 -3.40 0.93 -4.86
CA GLU A 95 -3.75 1.26 -3.47
C GLU A 95 -4.66 2.49 -3.44
N THR A 96 -5.74 2.40 -2.67
CA THR A 96 -6.58 3.55 -2.39
C THR A 96 -6.56 3.85 -0.91
N ARG A 97 -6.56 5.13 -0.55
CA ARG A 97 -6.71 5.57 0.83
C ARG A 97 -7.88 6.53 0.90
N CYS A 98 -8.83 6.20 1.76
CA CYS A 98 -10.02 7.00 1.92
C CYS A 98 -10.07 7.56 3.34
N TYR A 99 -10.02 8.87 3.44
CA TYR A 99 -10.14 9.58 4.71
C TYR A 99 -11.57 10.02 4.87
N VAL A 100 -12.16 9.69 6.02
CA VAL A 100 -13.53 10.12 6.29
C VAL A 100 -13.51 11.63 6.53
N ARG A 101 -14.40 12.34 5.89
CA ARG A 101 -14.57 13.76 6.10
C ARG A 101 -15.07 13.96 7.54
N GLY A 102 -14.33 14.67 8.30
CA GLY A 102 -14.51 14.70 9.71
C GLY A 102 -15.81 15.17 10.20
N GLU A 103 -16.22 14.91 10.68
CA GLU A 103 -16.87 15.24 11.20
C GLU A 103 -17.09 14.81 12.10
N LYS A 104 -16.88 14.81 12.40
CA LYS A 104 -16.79 14.47 13.07
C LYS A 104 -17.15 14.71 13.77
#